data_2ced7533f13e48f793bc3c2d4fc8c9d0
#
_entry.id   2ced7533f13e48f793bc3c2d4fc8c9d0
#
_cell.length_a   1.000
_cell.length_b   1.000
_cell.length_c   1.000
_cell.angle_alpha   90.00
_cell.angle_beta   90.00
_cell.angle_gamma   90.00
#
_symmetry.space_group_name_H-M   'P 1'
#
loop_
_entity.id
_entity.type
_entity.pdbx_description
1 polymer ?
#
loop_
_entity_poly.entity_id
_entity_poly.type
_entity_poly.pdbx_seq_one_letter_code
_entity_poly.pdbx_strand_id
1 'polypeptide(L)'
;MVILETKSLKKVYGTGDTQVYALRGINVTVQRGEFIAIVGTSGSGKSTFLNIIGGLDIPTSGEVIVDQKNLSKLSDNELTIFRRRKIGFIFQQYNLIPMLTVWENIILPLKLDGNDIDIDYMKEILEILGLKEKKHRMINELSGGQQQRVAIARALAIKPAIVLADEPTGNLDSKTSQDVLGLLKITSEKFNQTVLMITHNEEIAQLAERIIRIEDGQIKEAVENTEK
;
A
#
# COMPACT_ATOMS: atom_id res chain seq x y z
N MET A 1 14.81 1.31 12.19
CA MET A 1 14.17 0.06 12.69
C MET A 1 13.51 -0.63 11.51
N VAL A 2 13.83 -1.92 11.27
CA VAL A 2 13.25 -2.69 10.16
C VAL A 2 11.75 -2.92 10.40
N ILE A 3 10.92 -2.57 9.41
CA ILE A 3 9.47 -2.74 9.43
C ILE A 3 8.99 -3.88 8.53
N LEU A 4 9.71 -4.12 7.44
CA LEU A 4 9.46 -5.23 6.51
C LEU A 4 10.78 -5.93 6.19
N GLU A 5 10.78 -7.25 6.25
CA GLU A 5 11.87 -8.10 5.77
C GLU A 5 11.29 -9.29 4.99
N THR A 6 11.83 -9.57 3.80
CA THR A 6 11.54 -10.81 3.06
C THR A 6 12.81 -11.63 2.88
N LYS A 7 12.69 -12.97 3.03
CA LYS A 7 13.81 -13.90 2.92
C LYS A 7 13.50 -14.96 1.88
N SER A 8 14.27 -14.95 0.78
CA SER A 8 14.16 -15.90 -0.33
C SER A 8 12.72 -16.14 -0.78
N LEU A 9 11.93 -15.04 -0.87
CA LEU A 9 10.51 -15.10 -1.12
C LEU A 9 10.21 -15.61 -2.54
N LYS A 10 9.46 -16.70 -2.64
CA LYS A 10 9.08 -17.33 -3.91
C LYS A 10 7.57 -17.48 -4.02
N LYS A 11 7.06 -17.30 -5.23
CA LYS A 11 5.67 -17.59 -5.56
C LYS A 11 5.58 -18.27 -6.92
N VAL A 12 4.93 -19.42 -6.95
CA VAL A 12 4.63 -20.18 -8.15
C VAL A 12 3.12 -20.38 -8.21
N TYR A 13 2.52 -20.04 -9.33
CA TYR A 13 1.11 -20.33 -9.64
C TYR A 13 1.03 -21.49 -10.64
N GLY A 14 -0.07 -22.24 -10.60
CA GLY A 14 -0.29 -23.37 -11.47
C GLY A 14 0.47 -24.64 -11.07
N THR A 15 0.31 -25.69 -11.86
CA THR A 15 0.95 -27.01 -11.64
C THR A 15 1.44 -27.58 -12.98
N GLY A 16 2.46 -28.44 -12.94
CA GLY A 16 3.02 -29.08 -14.14
C GLY A 16 3.51 -28.06 -15.16
N ASP A 17 3.11 -28.24 -16.42
CA ASP A 17 3.54 -27.41 -17.57
C ASP A 17 2.95 -26.01 -17.58
N THR A 18 1.96 -25.72 -16.71
CA THR A 18 1.33 -24.39 -16.59
C THR A 18 1.92 -23.54 -15.46
N GLN A 19 3.06 -23.95 -14.88
CA GLN A 19 3.68 -23.21 -13.80
C GLN A 19 4.19 -21.84 -14.23
N VAL A 20 3.81 -20.81 -13.45
CA VAL A 20 4.29 -19.44 -13.59
C VAL A 20 5.06 -19.07 -12.34
N TYR A 21 6.34 -18.82 -12.48
CA TYR A 21 7.24 -18.39 -11.40
C TYR A 21 7.13 -16.86 -11.23
N ALA A 22 6.15 -16.41 -10.48
CA ALA A 22 5.87 -14.98 -10.28
C ALA A 22 6.93 -14.30 -9.40
N LEU A 23 7.46 -15.00 -8.39
CA LEU A 23 8.59 -14.52 -7.58
C LEU A 23 9.65 -15.61 -7.46
N ARG A 24 10.93 -15.23 -7.57
CA ARG A 24 12.08 -16.16 -7.71
C ARG A 24 13.16 -15.94 -6.65
N GLY A 25 12.76 -15.67 -5.39
CA GLY A 25 13.68 -15.52 -4.27
C GLY A 25 14.00 -14.06 -3.94
N ILE A 26 12.95 -13.25 -3.73
CA ILE A 26 13.08 -11.82 -3.40
C ILE A 26 13.53 -11.66 -1.94
N ASN A 27 14.59 -10.86 -1.75
CA ASN A 27 15.07 -10.39 -0.46
C ASN A 27 14.98 -8.86 -0.43
N VAL A 28 14.15 -8.33 0.48
CA VAL A 28 13.96 -6.88 0.68
C VAL A 28 13.96 -6.60 2.17
N THR A 29 14.62 -5.53 2.56
CA THR A 29 14.53 -4.95 3.90
C THR A 29 14.07 -3.50 3.77
N VAL A 30 13.05 -3.10 4.54
CA VAL A 30 12.50 -1.75 4.58
C VAL A 30 12.60 -1.21 5.99
N GLN A 31 13.07 0.03 6.12
CA GLN A 31 13.09 0.74 7.39
C GLN A 31 11.76 1.43 7.67
N ARG A 32 11.45 1.63 8.95
CA ARG A 32 10.27 2.40 9.34
C ARG A 32 10.37 3.85 8.83
N GLY A 33 9.30 4.35 8.25
CA GLY A 33 9.22 5.69 7.69
C GLY A 33 9.73 5.83 6.25
N GLU A 34 10.33 4.78 5.65
CA GLU A 34 10.76 4.84 4.24
C GLU A 34 9.57 4.95 3.28
N PHE A 35 9.72 5.77 2.25
CA PHE A 35 8.84 5.81 1.08
C PHE A 35 9.57 5.14 -0.10
N ILE A 36 9.09 3.98 -0.53
CA ILE A 36 9.71 3.13 -1.55
C ILE A 36 8.82 3.02 -2.78
N ALA A 37 9.38 3.18 -3.96
CA ALA A 37 8.74 2.84 -5.22
C ALA A 37 9.22 1.47 -5.73
N ILE A 38 8.27 0.64 -6.18
CA ILE A 38 8.53 -0.62 -6.85
C ILE A 38 8.16 -0.45 -8.31
N VAL A 39 9.16 -0.57 -9.18
CA VAL A 39 9.01 -0.40 -10.63
C VAL A 39 9.32 -1.69 -11.39
N GLY A 40 8.93 -1.76 -12.65
CA GLY A 40 9.19 -2.88 -13.55
C GLY A 40 8.08 -3.08 -14.56
N THR A 41 8.31 -3.92 -15.56
CA THR A 41 7.36 -4.20 -16.64
C THR A 41 6.08 -4.89 -16.15
N SER A 42 5.02 -4.88 -16.95
CA SER A 42 3.81 -5.66 -16.64
C SER A 42 4.16 -7.14 -16.56
N GLY A 43 3.58 -7.85 -15.59
CA GLY A 43 3.85 -9.27 -15.35
C GLY A 43 5.18 -9.57 -14.64
N SER A 44 5.98 -8.58 -14.25
CA SER A 44 7.27 -8.82 -13.58
C SER A 44 7.18 -9.33 -12.14
N GLY A 45 5.97 -9.40 -11.54
CA GLY A 45 5.74 -9.93 -10.19
C GLY A 45 5.47 -8.87 -9.11
N LYS A 46 5.38 -7.57 -9.45
CA LYS A 46 5.19 -6.46 -8.49
C LYS A 46 3.93 -6.61 -7.63
N SER A 47 2.77 -6.76 -8.26
CA SER A 47 1.49 -6.92 -7.53
C SER A 47 1.45 -8.22 -6.73
N THR A 48 2.07 -9.31 -7.25
CA THR A 48 2.26 -10.55 -6.49
C THR A 48 3.09 -10.31 -5.23
N PHE A 49 4.20 -9.58 -5.36
CA PHE A 49 5.04 -9.22 -4.21
C PHE A 49 4.25 -8.39 -3.19
N LEU A 50 3.54 -7.34 -3.65
CA LEU A 50 2.73 -6.49 -2.78
C LEU A 50 1.62 -7.28 -2.08
N ASN A 51 0.92 -8.18 -2.78
CA ASN A 51 -0.13 -9.00 -2.21
C ASN A 51 0.39 -9.94 -1.12
N ILE A 52 1.57 -10.52 -1.32
CA ILE A 52 2.15 -11.43 -0.33
C ILE A 52 2.62 -10.67 0.91
N ILE A 53 3.33 -9.55 0.76
CA ILE A 53 3.75 -8.75 1.92
C ILE A 53 2.58 -8.11 2.65
N GLY A 54 1.47 -7.89 1.95
CA GLY A 54 0.20 -7.45 2.52
C GLY A 54 -0.66 -8.57 3.10
N GLY A 55 -0.23 -9.83 2.97
CA GLY A 55 -0.98 -10.99 3.46
C GLY A 55 -2.29 -11.23 2.72
N LEU A 56 -2.43 -10.77 1.47
CA LEU A 56 -3.55 -11.07 0.57
C LEU A 56 -3.32 -12.38 -0.19
N ASP A 57 -2.05 -12.82 -0.28
CA ASP A 57 -1.65 -14.09 -0.87
C ASP A 57 -0.56 -14.74 0.00
N ILE A 58 -0.38 -16.05 -0.16
CA ILE A 58 0.57 -16.86 0.61
C ILE A 58 1.77 -17.20 -0.28
N PRO A 59 3.01 -17.05 0.20
CA PRO A 59 4.19 -17.46 -0.57
C PRO A 59 4.25 -18.98 -0.75
N THR A 60 4.82 -19.45 -1.87
CA THR A 60 5.12 -20.86 -2.07
C THR A 60 6.28 -21.31 -1.16
N SER A 61 7.25 -20.42 -0.94
CA SER A 61 8.35 -20.62 0.02
C SER A 61 9.02 -19.29 0.37
N GLY A 62 9.85 -19.30 1.41
CA GLY A 62 10.47 -18.10 1.96
C GLY A 62 9.65 -17.51 3.11
N GLU A 63 10.10 -16.38 3.63
CA GLU A 63 9.47 -15.73 4.78
C GLU A 63 9.15 -14.27 4.49
N VAL A 64 8.05 -13.79 5.09
CA VAL A 64 7.66 -12.37 5.14
C VAL A 64 7.48 -11.96 6.58
N ILE A 65 8.23 -10.96 7.01
CA ILE A 65 8.18 -10.43 8.37
C ILE A 65 7.77 -8.95 8.28
N VAL A 66 6.63 -8.59 8.87
CA VAL A 66 6.13 -7.22 8.95
C VAL A 66 5.87 -6.86 10.41
N ASP A 67 6.35 -5.71 10.84
CA ASP A 67 6.23 -5.23 12.24
C ASP A 67 6.61 -6.35 13.24
N GLN A 68 7.74 -7.01 12.99
CA GLN A 68 8.31 -8.14 13.76
C GLN A 68 7.46 -9.44 13.75
N LYS A 69 6.37 -9.50 12.98
CA LYS A 69 5.50 -10.68 12.87
C LYS A 69 5.78 -11.41 11.57
N ASN A 70 6.10 -12.71 11.64
CA ASN A 70 6.28 -13.54 10.45
C ASN A 70 4.91 -13.96 9.91
N LEU A 71 4.49 -13.36 8.79
CA LEU A 71 3.19 -13.60 8.17
C LEU A 71 3.07 -15.02 7.60
N SER A 72 4.18 -15.62 7.17
CA SER A 72 4.18 -16.97 6.60
C SER A 72 3.84 -18.08 7.63
N LYS A 73 3.80 -17.73 8.92
CA LYS A 73 3.50 -18.65 10.03
C LYS A 73 2.12 -18.41 10.65
N LEU A 74 1.36 -17.42 10.15
CA LEU A 74 0.04 -17.10 10.68
C LEU A 74 -1.03 -18.00 10.04
N SER A 75 -2.02 -18.37 10.82
CA SER A 75 -3.28 -18.92 10.30
C SER A 75 -4.08 -17.87 9.54
N ASP A 76 -5.03 -18.28 8.70
CA ASP A 76 -5.87 -17.37 7.91
C ASP A 76 -6.61 -16.34 8.77
N ASN A 77 -7.08 -16.75 9.96
CA ASN A 77 -7.74 -15.86 10.90
C ASN A 77 -6.78 -14.82 11.47
N GLU A 78 -5.59 -15.24 11.90
CA GLU A 78 -4.56 -14.33 12.42
C GLU A 78 -4.08 -13.36 11.34
N LEU A 79 -3.91 -13.85 10.11
CA LEU A 79 -3.50 -13.04 8.96
C LEU A 79 -4.57 -11.99 8.61
N THR A 80 -5.86 -12.37 8.71
CA THR A 80 -6.98 -11.44 8.49
C THR A 80 -7.02 -10.34 9.56
N ILE A 81 -6.80 -10.69 10.83
CA ILE A 81 -6.72 -9.71 11.92
C ILE A 81 -5.49 -8.81 11.73
N PHE A 82 -4.34 -9.40 11.37
CA PHE A 82 -3.11 -8.64 11.14
C PHE A 82 -3.28 -7.62 10.02
N ARG A 83 -3.83 -8.02 8.85
CA ARG A 83 -4.11 -7.11 7.73
C ARG A 83 -4.94 -5.93 8.17
N ARG A 84 -6.08 -6.20 8.83
CA ARG A 84 -7.03 -5.17 9.27
C ARG A 84 -6.39 -4.14 10.20
N ARG A 85 -5.42 -4.55 11.02
CA ARG A 85 -4.80 -3.69 12.06
C ARG A 85 -3.49 -3.05 11.65
N LYS A 86 -2.74 -3.68 10.72
CA LYS A 86 -1.34 -3.34 10.48
C LYS A 86 -1.03 -2.96 9.04
N ILE A 87 -1.92 -3.25 8.10
CA ILE A 87 -1.69 -2.98 6.68
C ILE A 87 -2.74 -2.00 6.15
N GLY A 88 -2.27 -0.85 5.65
CA GLY A 88 -3.10 0.07 4.89
C GLY A 88 -3.00 -0.25 3.39
N PHE A 89 -4.12 -0.51 2.72
CA PHE A 89 -4.12 -0.74 1.27
C PHE A 89 -4.69 0.45 0.51
N ILE A 90 -4.01 0.85 -0.56
CA ILE A 90 -4.46 1.82 -1.55
C ILE A 90 -4.42 1.14 -2.91
N PHE A 91 -5.57 0.95 -3.54
CA PHE A 91 -5.70 0.27 -4.83
C PHE A 91 -5.98 1.26 -5.97
N GLN A 92 -5.68 0.86 -7.19
CA GLN A 92 -5.97 1.61 -8.40
C GLN A 92 -7.47 1.89 -8.56
N GLN A 93 -8.35 0.95 -8.18
CA GLN A 93 -9.82 1.07 -8.28
C GLN A 93 -10.48 1.60 -7.00
N TYR A 94 -9.72 2.29 -6.13
CA TYR A 94 -10.17 2.88 -4.86
C TYR A 94 -10.82 1.90 -3.87
N ASN A 95 -11.60 0.93 -4.31
CA ASN A 95 -12.34 -0.07 -3.52
C ASN A 95 -13.16 0.57 -2.37
N LEU A 96 -13.83 1.67 -2.67
CA LEU A 96 -14.75 2.35 -1.76
C LEU A 96 -16.14 1.71 -1.85
N ILE A 97 -16.87 1.74 -0.74
CA ILE A 97 -18.25 1.24 -0.67
C ILE A 97 -19.19 2.38 -1.10
N PRO A 98 -19.88 2.28 -2.25
CA PRO A 98 -20.66 3.39 -2.81
C PRO A 98 -21.83 3.84 -1.94
N MET A 99 -22.40 2.93 -1.13
CA MET A 99 -23.55 3.19 -0.24
C MET A 99 -23.14 3.86 1.09
N LEU A 100 -21.85 4.06 1.32
CA LEU A 100 -21.33 4.72 2.50
C LEU A 100 -20.84 6.13 2.15
N THR A 101 -20.97 7.04 3.10
CA THR A 101 -20.37 8.37 3.02
C THR A 101 -18.83 8.30 3.02
N VAL A 102 -18.18 9.42 2.71
CA VAL A 102 -16.73 9.59 2.83
C VAL A 102 -16.26 9.16 4.23
N TRP A 103 -16.88 9.71 5.27
CA TRP A 103 -16.53 9.42 6.65
C TRP A 103 -16.68 7.95 7.00
N GLU A 104 -17.80 7.35 6.64
CA GLU A 104 -18.07 5.94 6.91
C GLU A 104 -17.08 5.00 6.20
N ASN A 105 -16.69 5.31 4.94
CA ASN A 105 -15.65 4.57 4.26
C ASN A 105 -14.30 4.65 4.99
N ILE A 106 -13.92 5.84 5.46
CA ILE A 106 -12.64 6.06 6.13
C ILE A 106 -12.56 5.30 7.45
N ILE A 107 -13.61 5.35 8.27
CA ILE A 107 -13.61 4.73 9.61
C ILE A 107 -14.03 3.26 9.60
N LEU A 108 -14.42 2.71 8.45
CA LEU A 108 -14.93 1.34 8.35
C LEU A 108 -13.98 0.29 8.95
N PRO A 109 -12.66 0.31 8.66
CA PRO A 109 -11.73 -0.66 9.25
C PRO A 109 -11.67 -0.58 10.78
N LEU A 110 -11.76 0.62 11.35
CA LEU A 110 -11.78 0.83 12.81
C LEU A 110 -13.04 0.24 13.43
N LYS A 111 -14.20 0.51 12.81
CA LYS A 111 -15.49 -0.04 13.28
C LYS A 111 -15.53 -1.56 13.23
N LEU A 112 -14.99 -2.17 12.17
CA LEU A 112 -14.91 -3.64 12.03
C LEU A 112 -13.99 -4.29 13.07
N ASP A 113 -13.04 -3.54 13.62
CA ASP A 113 -12.12 -4.02 14.66
C ASP A 113 -12.58 -3.64 16.08
N GLY A 114 -13.67 -2.87 16.20
CA GLY A 114 -14.18 -2.37 17.50
C GLY A 114 -13.27 -1.34 18.16
N ASN A 115 -12.41 -0.67 17.38
CA ASN A 115 -11.49 0.33 17.88
C ASN A 115 -12.15 1.71 17.96
N ASP A 116 -11.76 2.48 18.97
CA ASP A 116 -12.13 3.89 19.08
C ASP A 116 -11.48 4.73 17.98
N ILE A 117 -12.17 5.80 17.61
CA ILE A 117 -11.71 6.73 16.59
C ILE A 117 -10.90 7.85 17.28
N ASP A 118 -9.63 7.96 16.92
CA ASP A 118 -8.81 9.11 17.30
C ASP A 118 -9.24 10.34 16.49
N ILE A 119 -10.10 11.15 17.10
CA ILE A 119 -10.76 12.27 16.41
C ILE A 119 -9.75 13.34 15.97
N ASP A 120 -8.71 13.61 16.76
CA ASP A 120 -7.74 14.64 16.44
C ASP A 120 -6.82 14.21 15.30
N TYR A 121 -6.36 12.97 15.32
CA TYR A 121 -5.63 12.36 14.20
C TYR A 121 -6.45 12.36 12.91
N MET A 122 -7.73 12.00 13.02
CA MET A 122 -8.63 11.99 11.85
C MET A 122 -8.90 13.39 11.29
N LYS A 123 -9.01 14.42 12.15
CA LYS A 123 -9.12 15.82 11.70
C LYS A 123 -7.91 16.22 10.86
N GLU A 124 -6.70 15.90 11.32
CA GLU A 124 -5.47 16.21 10.59
C GLU A 124 -5.43 15.52 9.22
N ILE A 125 -5.75 14.22 9.15
CA ILE A 125 -5.83 13.48 7.88
C ILE A 125 -6.81 14.14 6.92
N LEU A 126 -8.03 14.44 7.40
CA LEU A 126 -9.08 15.06 6.56
C LEU A 126 -8.67 16.44 6.06
N GLU A 127 -7.95 17.21 6.86
CA GLU A 127 -7.48 18.55 6.50
C GLU A 127 -6.39 18.48 5.44
N ILE A 128 -5.35 17.64 5.63
CA ILE A 128 -4.27 17.45 4.65
C ILE A 128 -4.82 16.96 3.31
N LEU A 129 -5.74 16.00 3.33
CA LEU A 129 -6.33 15.42 2.12
C LEU A 129 -7.45 16.25 1.50
N GLY A 130 -7.81 17.41 2.10
CA GLY A 130 -8.87 18.29 1.61
C GLY A 130 -10.26 17.66 1.62
N LEU A 131 -10.54 16.80 2.60
CA LEU A 131 -11.79 16.04 2.75
C LEU A 131 -12.72 16.56 3.85
N LYS A 132 -12.31 17.54 4.63
CA LYS A 132 -13.04 18.05 5.81
C LYS A 132 -14.48 18.37 5.51
N GLU A 133 -14.72 19.20 4.48
CA GLU A 133 -16.06 19.64 4.07
C GLU A 133 -16.82 18.58 3.27
N LYS A 134 -16.19 17.46 2.95
CA LYS A 134 -16.76 16.39 2.13
C LYS A 134 -17.14 15.14 2.93
N LYS A 135 -16.87 15.12 4.24
CA LYS A 135 -17.00 13.90 5.07
C LYS A 135 -18.41 13.27 5.06
N HIS A 136 -19.45 14.07 4.81
CA HIS A 136 -20.83 13.60 4.75
C HIS A 136 -21.34 13.34 3.33
N ARG A 137 -20.51 13.56 2.29
CA ARG A 137 -20.89 13.28 0.91
C ARG A 137 -20.84 11.81 0.60
N MET A 138 -21.63 11.40 -0.38
CA MET A 138 -21.58 10.03 -0.93
C MET A 138 -20.42 9.92 -1.91
N ILE A 139 -19.92 8.70 -2.11
CA ILE A 139 -18.75 8.44 -2.97
C ILE A 139 -19.00 8.82 -4.43
N ASN A 140 -20.21 8.61 -4.93
CA ASN A 140 -20.60 8.97 -6.31
C ASN A 140 -20.67 10.49 -6.59
N GLU A 141 -20.63 11.33 -5.56
CA GLU A 141 -20.56 12.80 -5.69
C GLU A 141 -19.11 13.31 -5.81
N LEU A 142 -18.13 12.42 -5.77
CA LEU A 142 -16.71 12.78 -5.75
C LEU A 142 -16.04 12.51 -7.10
N SER A 143 -15.08 13.38 -7.49
CA SER A 143 -14.17 13.11 -8.60
C SER A 143 -13.24 11.93 -8.27
N GLY A 144 -12.63 11.29 -9.31
CA GLY A 144 -11.71 10.18 -9.12
C GLY A 144 -10.54 10.50 -8.16
N GLY A 145 -9.93 11.69 -8.30
CA GLY A 145 -8.87 12.12 -7.38
C GLY A 145 -9.37 12.31 -5.94
N GLN A 146 -10.62 12.77 -5.75
CA GLN A 146 -11.21 12.86 -4.41
C GLN A 146 -11.50 11.47 -3.83
N GLN A 147 -11.98 10.54 -4.65
CA GLN A 147 -12.18 9.14 -4.23
C GLN A 147 -10.85 8.50 -3.82
N GLN A 148 -9.78 8.74 -4.57
CA GLN A 148 -8.44 8.26 -4.20
C GLN A 148 -7.95 8.84 -2.87
N ARG A 149 -8.19 10.15 -2.62
CA ARG A 149 -7.89 10.76 -1.31
C ARG A 149 -8.67 10.09 -0.16
N VAL A 150 -9.92 9.68 -0.40
CA VAL A 150 -10.70 8.90 0.57
C VAL A 150 -10.08 7.53 0.82
N ALA A 151 -9.59 6.84 -0.24
CA ALA A 151 -8.90 5.56 -0.10
C ALA A 151 -7.58 5.70 0.71
N ILE A 152 -6.83 6.79 0.49
CA ILE A 152 -5.63 7.13 1.29
C ILE A 152 -6.02 7.38 2.76
N ALA A 153 -7.05 8.20 3.01
CA ALA A 153 -7.52 8.46 4.37
C ALA A 153 -7.94 7.18 5.09
N ARG A 154 -8.66 6.28 4.41
CA ARG A 154 -9.05 4.97 4.96
C ARG A 154 -7.85 4.10 5.30
N ALA A 155 -6.84 4.06 4.43
CA ALA A 155 -5.62 3.30 4.67
C ALA A 155 -4.85 3.82 5.90
N LEU A 156 -4.81 5.14 6.10
CA LEU A 156 -4.12 5.78 7.23
C LEU A 156 -4.92 5.71 8.54
N ALA A 157 -6.25 5.62 8.49
CA ALA A 157 -7.13 5.69 9.65
C ALA A 157 -6.78 4.70 10.76
N ILE A 158 -6.31 3.51 10.40
CA ILE A 158 -5.92 2.45 11.35
C ILE A 158 -4.51 2.63 11.93
N LYS A 159 -3.79 3.71 11.59
CA LYS A 159 -2.36 3.90 11.94
C LYS A 159 -1.54 2.66 11.59
N PRO A 160 -1.49 2.24 10.32
CA PRO A 160 -0.90 0.97 9.93
C PRO A 160 0.61 0.95 10.15
N ALA A 161 1.18 -0.26 10.26
CA ALA A 161 2.63 -0.43 10.28
C ALA A 161 3.26 -0.08 8.92
N ILE A 162 2.52 -0.38 7.83
CA ILE A 162 2.94 -0.14 6.45
C ILE A 162 1.72 0.16 5.57
N VAL A 163 1.87 1.09 4.64
CA VAL A 163 0.92 1.36 3.56
C VAL A 163 1.42 0.73 2.26
N LEU A 164 0.58 -0.04 1.61
CA LEU A 164 0.84 -0.71 0.34
C LEU A 164 -0.06 -0.09 -0.73
N ALA A 165 0.53 0.54 -1.72
CA ALA A 165 -0.17 1.22 -2.80
C ALA A 165 0.10 0.54 -4.14
N ASP A 166 -0.93 -0.05 -4.74
CA ASP A 166 -0.84 -0.71 -6.06
C ASP A 166 -1.37 0.24 -7.13
N GLU A 167 -0.48 0.86 -7.88
CA GLU A 167 -0.77 1.84 -8.94
C GLU A 167 -1.81 2.91 -8.53
N PRO A 168 -1.59 3.63 -7.42
CA PRO A 168 -2.63 4.45 -6.77
C PRO A 168 -3.19 5.58 -7.65
N THR A 169 -2.58 5.86 -8.77
CA THR A 169 -2.99 6.93 -9.70
C THR A 169 -3.25 6.45 -11.13
N GLY A 170 -3.29 5.14 -11.35
CA GLY A 170 -3.42 4.57 -12.70
C GLY A 170 -4.73 4.92 -13.42
N ASN A 171 -5.76 5.39 -12.70
CA ASN A 171 -7.05 5.82 -13.25
C ASN A 171 -7.24 7.35 -13.26
N LEU A 172 -6.18 8.13 -13.02
CA LEU A 172 -6.23 9.58 -12.91
C LEU A 172 -5.45 10.25 -14.05
N ASP A 173 -5.83 11.46 -14.42
CA ASP A 173 -5.02 12.31 -15.29
C ASP A 173 -3.70 12.72 -14.61
N SER A 174 -2.71 13.16 -15.39
CA SER A 174 -1.36 13.45 -14.90
C SER A 174 -1.32 14.50 -13.79
N LYS A 175 -2.13 15.58 -13.90
CA LYS A 175 -2.17 16.64 -12.91
C LYS A 175 -2.78 16.15 -11.60
N THR A 176 -3.92 15.48 -11.67
CA THR A 176 -4.58 14.90 -10.50
C THR A 176 -3.70 13.84 -9.84
N SER A 177 -2.93 13.07 -10.64
CA SER A 177 -1.96 12.09 -10.15
C SER A 177 -0.88 12.73 -9.29
N GLN A 178 -0.25 13.81 -9.78
CA GLN A 178 0.77 14.55 -9.04
C GLN A 178 0.21 15.11 -7.72
N ASP A 179 -0.98 15.70 -7.75
CA ASP A 179 -1.64 16.25 -6.56
C ASP A 179 -1.90 15.15 -5.50
N VAL A 180 -2.44 13.99 -5.91
CA VAL A 180 -2.75 12.88 -5.01
C VAL A 180 -1.48 12.27 -4.41
N LEU A 181 -0.44 12.09 -5.22
CA LEU A 181 0.83 11.55 -4.76
C LEU A 181 1.60 12.51 -3.86
N GLY A 182 1.56 13.81 -4.18
CA GLY A 182 2.08 14.85 -3.29
C GLY A 182 1.44 14.79 -1.90
N LEU A 183 0.11 14.61 -1.84
CA LEU A 183 -0.60 14.45 -0.56
C LEU A 183 -0.23 13.13 0.15
N LEU A 184 -0.03 12.03 -0.58
CA LEU A 184 0.45 10.78 0.00
C LEU A 184 1.86 10.94 0.59
N LYS A 185 2.77 11.63 -0.10
CA LYS A 185 4.12 11.92 0.39
C LYS A 185 4.07 12.79 1.64
N ILE A 186 3.32 13.91 1.63
CA ILE A 186 3.15 14.80 2.78
C ILE A 186 2.61 14.03 3.99
N THR A 187 1.60 13.18 3.79
CA THR A 187 1.04 12.38 4.90
C THR A 187 2.04 11.35 5.41
N SER A 188 2.82 10.72 4.53
CA SER A 188 3.85 9.75 4.95
C SER A 188 4.93 10.40 5.81
N GLU A 189 5.40 11.58 5.43
CA GLU A 189 6.39 12.35 6.19
C GLU A 189 5.84 12.81 7.55
N LYS A 190 4.64 13.43 7.53
CA LYS A 190 4.03 13.97 8.74
C LYS A 190 3.76 12.91 9.80
N PHE A 191 3.29 11.72 9.38
CA PHE A 191 2.95 10.63 10.30
C PHE A 191 4.04 9.57 10.43
N ASN A 192 5.24 9.81 9.86
CA ASN A 192 6.35 8.84 9.81
C ASN A 192 5.88 7.47 9.32
N GLN A 193 5.05 7.48 8.25
CA GLN A 193 4.40 6.31 7.70
C GLN A 193 5.27 5.63 6.66
N THR A 194 5.53 4.35 6.82
CA THR A 194 6.20 3.54 5.79
C THR A 194 5.25 3.30 4.63
N VAL A 195 5.70 3.57 3.40
CA VAL A 195 4.91 3.40 2.17
C VAL A 195 5.70 2.57 1.15
N LEU A 196 5.09 1.52 0.62
CA LEU A 196 5.55 0.82 -0.59
C LEU A 196 4.53 1.06 -1.70
N MET A 197 4.97 1.69 -2.78
CA MET A 197 4.11 2.05 -3.91
C MET A 197 4.59 1.36 -5.18
N ILE A 198 3.71 0.62 -5.84
CA ILE A 198 3.92 0.16 -7.21
C ILE A 198 3.56 1.28 -8.17
N THR A 199 4.42 1.54 -9.13
CA THR A 199 4.14 2.43 -10.26
C THR A 199 4.88 1.97 -11.51
N HIS A 200 4.28 2.23 -12.67
CA HIS A 200 4.95 2.07 -13.97
C HIS A 200 5.47 3.41 -14.51
N ASN A 201 5.24 4.52 -13.81
CA ASN A 201 5.69 5.85 -14.18
C ASN A 201 6.99 6.19 -13.43
N GLU A 202 8.08 6.34 -14.17
CA GLU A 202 9.43 6.63 -13.63
C GLU A 202 9.48 8.02 -12.95
N GLU A 203 8.73 9.02 -13.44
CA GLU A 203 8.68 10.34 -12.80
C GLU A 203 8.03 10.27 -11.43
N ILE A 204 6.97 9.45 -11.30
CA ILE A 204 6.30 9.20 -10.02
C ILE A 204 7.23 8.44 -9.06
N ALA A 205 8.02 7.52 -9.57
CA ALA A 205 8.98 6.78 -8.77
C ALA A 205 10.04 7.67 -8.13
N GLN A 206 10.36 8.83 -8.73
CA GLN A 206 11.32 9.81 -8.18
C GLN A 206 10.84 10.48 -6.87
N LEU A 207 9.55 10.39 -6.53
CA LEU A 207 9.04 10.85 -5.23
C LEU A 207 9.50 9.96 -4.07
N ALA A 208 9.93 8.74 -4.36
CA ALA A 208 10.39 7.77 -3.37
C ALA A 208 11.85 8.03 -2.97
N GLU A 209 12.19 7.68 -1.75
CA GLU A 209 13.57 7.72 -1.22
C GLU A 209 14.41 6.59 -1.79
N ARG A 210 13.77 5.49 -2.15
CA ARG A 210 14.42 4.32 -2.77
C ARG A 210 13.52 3.70 -3.82
N ILE A 211 14.12 3.30 -4.93
CA ILE A 211 13.47 2.63 -6.05
C ILE A 211 13.96 1.18 -6.10
N ILE A 212 13.03 0.23 -6.11
CA ILE A 212 13.32 -1.20 -6.28
C ILE A 212 12.76 -1.63 -7.63
N ARG A 213 13.63 -2.12 -8.51
CA ARG A 213 13.24 -2.65 -9.82
C ARG A 213 13.07 -4.16 -9.76
N ILE A 214 11.86 -4.63 -10.11
CA ILE A 214 11.54 -6.06 -10.21
C ILE A 214 11.37 -6.44 -11.69
N GLU A 215 12.13 -7.44 -12.14
CA GLU A 215 12.04 -8.02 -13.48
C GLU A 215 12.06 -9.55 -13.35
N ASP A 216 11.19 -10.23 -14.08
CA ASP A 216 11.08 -11.70 -14.09
C ASP A 216 11.04 -12.35 -12.70
N GLY A 217 10.36 -11.70 -11.76
CA GLY A 217 10.21 -12.16 -10.38
C GLY A 217 11.47 -12.02 -9.51
N GLN A 218 12.46 -11.23 -9.93
CA GLN A 218 13.70 -10.97 -9.19
C GLN A 218 13.95 -9.46 -9.04
N ILE A 219 14.66 -9.07 -7.99
CA ILE A 219 15.19 -7.72 -7.87
C ILE A 219 16.42 -7.61 -8.80
N LYS A 220 16.38 -6.66 -9.72
CA LYS A 220 17.51 -6.33 -10.59
C LYS A 220 18.33 -5.18 -10.05
N GLU A 221 17.67 -4.22 -9.43
CA GLU A 221 18.29 -3.00 -8.96
C GLU A 221 17.56 -2.46 -7.73
N ALA A 222 18.31 -1.88 -6.80
CA ALA A 222 17.78 -1.10 -5.70
C ALA A 222 18.65 0.17 -5.58
N VAL A 223 18.07 1.31 -5.94
CA VAL A 223 18.79 2.60 -5.99
C VAL A 223 18.23 3.52 -4.90
N GLU A 224 19.12 4.08 -4.08
CA GLU A 224 18.75 5.17 -3.19
C GLU A 224 18.65 6.47 -3.98
N ASN A 225 17.55 7.17 -3.85
CA ASN A 225 17.33 8.47 -4.49
C ASN A 225 17.97 9.55 -3.60
N THR A 226 19.21 9.95 -3.93
CA THR A 226 20.03 10.89 -3.12
C THR A 226 19.72 12.35 -3.40
N GLU A 227 18.79 12.67 -4.29
CA GLU A 227 18.36 14.05 -4.53
C GLU A 227 17.31 14.48 -3.48
N LYS A 228 17.81 15.11 -2.42
CA LYS A 228 17.01 15.91 -1.47
C LYS A 228 17.22 17.38 -1.73
#